data_e9424760b36d8b75519f0154ffddbe22
#
_entry.id   e9424760b36d8b75519f0154ffddbe22
#
_cell.length_a   1.000
_cell.length_b   1.000
_cell.length_c   1.000
_cell.angle_alpha   90.00
_cell.angle_beta   90.00
_cell.angle_gamma   90.00
#
_symmetry.space_group_name_H-M   'P 1'
#
loop_
_entity.id
_entity.type
_entity.pdbx_description
1 polymer ?
#
loop_
_entity_poly.entity_id
_entity_poly.type
_entity_poly.pdbx_seq_one_letter_code
_entity_poly.pdbx_strand_id
1 'polypeptide(L)'
;MKNYETVIGLEVHVELATKTKIFCACSTAFGGAPNTHTCPVCTGQPGSLPVLNKQVVEYAVAVGLATNCTITQYSKFDRKNYFYPDNPQNYQISQLYLPICRNGSVEIETANGKKNVRIHEIHMEEDAGKLVHDEWEDVSIVDYNRSGVPLIEIVSEPDMRSRIYRRLQPFRSTSYRDSI
;
A
#
# COMPACT_ATOMS: atom_id res chain seq x y z
N MET A 1 23.75 -15.61 -29.80
CA MET A 1 23.23 -14.52 -28.90
C MET A 1 22.22 -15.14 -27.94
N LYS A 2 22.26 -14.81 -26.64
CA LYS A 2 21.21 -15.26 -25.72
C LYS A 2 19.95 -14.47 -26.05
N ASN A 3 18.86 -15.15 -26.37
CA ASN A 3 17.55 -14.51 -26.51
C ASN A 3 16.97 -14.26 -25.11
N TYR A 4 16.74 -12.99 -24.74
CA TYR A 4 16.10 -12.60 -23.51
C TYR A 4 14.62 -12.29 -23.79
N GLU A 5 13.73 -12.77 -22.92
CA GLU A 5 12.33 -12.40 -22.90
C GLU A 5 12.09 -11.37 -21.77
N THR A 6 11.35 -10.29 -22.08
CA THR A 6 10.93 -9.33 -21.06
C THR A 6 9.77 -9.91 -20.27
N VAL A 7 9.92 -9.98 -18.94
CA VAL A 7 8.90 -10.44 -17.99
C VAL A 7 8.64 -9.34 -17.00
N ILE A 8 7.37 -8.93 -16.85
CA ILE A 8 6.97 -7.78 -16.00
C ILE A 8 5.85 -8.22 -15.07
N GLY A 9 6.04 -8.02 -13.78
CA GLY A 9 5.04 -7.99 -12.73
C GLY A 9 4.91 -6.56 -12.18
N LEU A 10 3.80 -6.25 -11.54
CA LEU A 10 3.53 -4.97 -10.89
C LEU A 10 3.19 -5.18 -9.43
N GLU A 11 3.68 -4.29 -8.60
CA GLU A 11 3.25 -4.04 -7.24
C GLU A 11 2.65 -2.64 -7.20
N VAL A 12 1.41 -2.52 -6.74
CA VAL A 12 0.65 -1.27 -6.76
C VAL A 12 0.14 -0.97 -5.36
N HIS A 13 0.65 0.10 -4.75
CA HIS A 13 0.14 0.59 -3.48
C HIS A 13 -1.06 1.50 -3.69
N VAL A 14 -2.09 1.29 -2.88
CA VAL A 14 -3.31 2.12 -2.88
C VAL A 14 -3.53 2.63 -1.46
N GLU A 15 -3.46 3.95 -1.28
CA GLU A 15 -3.84 4.61 -0.05
C GLU A 15 -5.36 4.58 0.12
N LEU A 16 -5.84 4.08 1.26
CA LEU A 16 -7.27 3.94 1.51
C LEU A 16 -7.84 5.20 2.16
N ALA A 17 -8.94 5.70 1.60
CA ALA A 17 -9.62 6.93 2.05
C ALA A 17 -10.42 6.72 3.35
N THR A 18 -9.76 6.27 4.41
CA THR A 18 -10.34 6.17 5.75
C THR A 18 -10.16 7.49 6.51
N LYS A 19 -10.99 7.73 7.54
CA LYS A 19 -10.86 8.92 8.40
C LYS A 19 -9.74 8.78 9.42
N THR A 20 -9.38 7.55 9.76
CA THR A 20 -8.36 7.23 10.76
C THR A 20 -7.36 6.24 10.22
N LYS A 21 -6.18 6.21 10.81
CA LYS A 21 -5.10 5.29 10.48
C LYS A 21 -5.50 3.83 10.67
N ILE A 22 -4.67 2.91 10.13
CA ILE A 22 -4.99 1.48 10.14
C ILE A 22 -5.04 0.88 11.55
N PHE A 23 -4.19 1.35 12.47
CA PHE A 23 -4.06 0.74 13.80
C PHE A 23 -4.31 1.70 14.96
N CYS A 24 -4.73 2.96 14.70
CA CYS A 24 -5.05 3.94 15.74
C CYS A 24 -6.09 4.95 15.27
N ALA A 25 -6.52 5.83 16.17
CA ALA A 25 -7.54 6.83 15.91
C ALA A 25 -7.00 8.15 15.33
N CYS A 26 -5.70 8.27 15.03
CA CYS A 26 -5.15 9.48 14.43
C CYS A 26 -5.72 9.74 13.05
N SER A 27 -5.86 11.02 12.71
CA SER A 27 -6.39 11.46 11.41
C SER A 27 -5.46 11.04 10.26
N THR A 28 -6.06 10.70 9.12
CA THR A 28 -5.39 10.50 7.84
C THR A 28 -5.43 11.75 6.96
N ALA A 29 -5.99 12.87 7.47
CA ALA A 29 -6.11 14.11 6.69
C ALA A 29 -4.74 14.63 6.24
N PHE A 30 -4.63 14.95 4.96
CA PHE A 30 -3.43 15.53 4.36
C PHE A 30 -3.28 17.02 4.73
N GLY A 31 -2.05 17.54 4.79
CA GLY A 31 -1.76 18.96 4.95
C GLY A 31 -1.77 19.48 6.39
N GLY A 32 -1.85 18.61 7.40
CA GLY A 32 -1.63 19.00 8.80
C GLY A 32 -0.18 19.44 9.06
N ALA A 33 0.04 20.28 10.10
CA ALA A 33 1.38 20.62 10.54
C ALA A 33 2.17 19.34 10.88
N PRO A 34 3.50 19.29 10.63
CA PRO A 34 4.30 18.09 10.85
C PRO A 34 4.14 17.50 12.26
N ASN A 35 4.01 16.20 12.34
CA ASN A 35 3.90 15.44 13.59
C ASN A 35 2.71 15.79 14.50
N THR A 36 1.62 16.34 13.94
CA THR A 36 0.39 16.66 14.70
C THR A 36 -0.66 15.56 14.66
N HIS A 37 -0.62 14.68 13.64
CA HIS A 37 -1.52 13.53 13.52
C HIS A 37 -0.82 12.25 14.01
N THR A 38 -0.28 12.27 15.22
CA THR A 38 0.50 11.18 15.79
C THR A 38 0.02 10.78 17.19
N CYS A 39 0.28 9.54 17.56
CA CYS A 39 0.03 9.01 18.91
C CYS A 39 1.07 7.91 19.23
N PRO A 40 1.13 7.40 20.47
CA PRO A 40 2.06 6.34 20.83
C PRO A 40 2.02 5.10 19.93
N VAL A 41 0.86 4.77 19.34
CA VAL A 41 0.73 3.61 18.45
C VAL A 41 1.45 3.85 17.13
N CYS A 42 1.09 4.91 16.38
CA CYS A 42 1.69 5.16 15.06
C CYS A 42 3.13 5.69 15.11
N THR A 43 3.63 6.04 16.30
CA THR A 43 5.05 6.37 16.53
C THR A 43 5.83 5.22 17.18
N GLY A 44 5.21 4.04 17.35
CA GLY A 44 5.90 2.84 17.81
C GLY A 44 6.40 2.88 19.25
N GLN A 45 5.72 3.63 20.14
CA GLN A 45 6.15 3.75 21.53
C GLN A 45 6.02 2.42 22.30
N PRO A 46 6.93 2.13 23.23
CA PRO A 46 6.87 0.91 24.04
C PRO A 46 5.52 0.76 24.77
N GLY A 47 4.95 -0.45 24.71
CA GLY A 47 3.68 -0.78 25.38
C GLY A 47 2.41 -0.38 24.62
N SER A 48 2.53 0.31 23.48
CA SER A 48 1.36 0.58 22.63
C SER A 48 0.91 -0.67 21.89
N LEU A 49 -0.42 -0.82 21.73
CA LEU A 49 -1.03 -1.97 21.05
C LEU A 49 -1.85 -1.49 19.85
N PRO A 50 -1.59 -2.00 18.63
CA PRO A 50 -2.37 -1.68 17.44
C PRO A 50 -3.78 -2.28 17.53
N VAL A 51 -4.79 -1.53 17.03
CA VAL A 51 -6.17 -2.00 16.89
C VAL A 51 -6.63 -1.76 15.46
N LEU A 52 -6.93 -2.84 14.74
CA LEU A 52 -7.27 -2.79 13.32
C LEU A 52 -8.54 -1.99 13.05
N ASN A 53 -8.45 -1.06 12.11
CA ASN A 53 -9.57 -0.30 11.58
C ASN A 53 -10.44 -1.19 10.68
N LYS A 54 -11.70 -1.39 11.07
CA LYS A 54 -12.66 -2.21 10.32
C LYS A 54 -12.86 -1.76 8.88
N GLN A 55 -12.88 -0.45 8.62
CA GLN A 55 -13.10 0.10 7.28
C GLN A 55 -11.97 -0.26 6.30
N VAL A 56 -10.75 -0.44 6.79
CA VAL A 56 -9.62 -0.93 5.98
C VAL A 56 -9.88 -2.33 5.45
N VAL A 57 -10.39 -3.22 6.31
CA VAL A 57 -10.78 -4.58 5.90
C VAL A 57 -11.90 -4.55 4.86
N GLU A 58 -12.92 -3.71 5.08
CA GLU A 58 -14.05 -3.57 4.15
C GLU A 58 -13.59 -3.09 2.76
N TYR A 59 -12.68 -2.12 2.72
CA TYR A 59 -12.12 -1.63 1.46
C TYR A 59 -11.22 -2.66 0.78
N ALA A 60 -10.37 -3.37 1.53
CA ALA A 60 -9.53 -4.44 0.99
C ALA A 60 -10.38 -5.55 0.38
N VAL A 61 -11.44 -5.96 1.05
CA VAL A 61 -12.41 -6.96 0.52
C VAL A 61 -13.10 -6.43 -0.73
N ALA A 62 -13.53 -5.17 -0.76
CA ALA A 62 -14.18 -4.58 -1.93
C ALA A 62 -13.25 -4.58 -3.16
N VAL A 63 -11.96 -4.23 -2.98
CA VAL A 63 -10.96 -4.30 -4.05
C VAL A 63 -10.72 -5.74 -4.47
N GLY A 64 -10.62 -6.68 -3.52
CA GLY A 64 -10.48 -8.11 -3.81
C GLY A 64 -11.61 -8.64 -4.67
N LEU A 65 -12.87 -8.30 -4.35
CA LEU A 65 -14.03 -8.69 -5.15
C LEU A 65 -14.00 -8.05 -6.54
N ALA A 66 -13.63 -6.77 -6.64
CA ALA A 66 -13.53 -6.06 -7.92
C ALA A 66 -12.43 -6.61 -8.84
N THR A 67 -11.42 -7.25 -8.28
CA THR A 67 -10.31 -7.89 -9.00
C THR A 67 -10.43 -9.41 -9.09
N ASN A 68 -11.64 -9.94 -8.86
CA ASN A 68 -11.95 -11.38 -8.91
C ASN A 68 -11.06 -12.25 -8.01
N CYS A 69 -10.60 -11.71 -6.89
CA CYS A 69 -9.81 -12.46 -5.91
C CYS A 69 -10.68 -13.37 -5.04
N THR A 70 -10.09 -14.44 -4.57
CA THR A 70 -10.61 -15.22 -3.44
C THR A 70 -10.33 -14.48 -2.14
N ILE A 71 -11.37 -14.22 -1.33
CA ILE A 71 -11.23 -13.60 -0.02
C ILE A 71 -10.83 -14.66 0.99
N THR A 72 -9.72 -14.44 1.70
CA THR A 72 -9.18 -15.34 2.72
C THR A 72 -10.04 -15.24 3.98
N GLN A 73 -10.67 -16.34 4.41
CA GLN A 73 -11.53 -16.37 5.61
C GLN A 73 -10.72 -16.32 6.91
N TYR A 74 -9.48 -16.76 6.88
CA TYR A 74 -8.53 -16.67 7.98
C TYR A 74 -7.28 -15.93 7.52
N SER A 75 -7.12 -14.73 8.02
CA SER A 75 -6.03 -13.81 7.67
C SER A 75 -5.31 -13.33 8.91
N LYS A 76 -4.03 -13.02 8.81
CA LYS A 76 -3.23 -12.49 9.92
C LYS A 76 -2.23 -11.45 9.41
N PHE A 77 -1.78 -10.61 10.34
CA PHE A 77 -0.65 -9.71 10.11
C PHE A 77 0.67 -10.39 10.50
N ASP A 78 1.71 -9.98 9.80
CA ASP A 78 3.10 -10.33 9.99
C ASP A 78 3.91 -9.05 10.21
N ARG A 79 5.19 -9.17 10.61
CA ARG A 79 6.10 -8.04 10.75
C ARG A 79 7.17 -8.09 9.69
N LYS A 80 7.24 -7.03 8.86
CA LYS A 80 8.32 -6.80 7.90
C LYS A 80 9.38 -5.92 8.58
N ASN A 81 10.45 -6.52 9.06
CA ASN A 81 11.47 -5.81 9.83
C ASN A 81 12.44 -5.07 8.92
N TYR A 82 12.57 -3.76 9.13
CA TYR A 82 13.60 -2.92 8.51
C TYR A 82 13.82 -1.66 9.34
N PHE A 83 15.06 -1.10 9.25
CA PHE A 83 15.46 0.07 10.01
C PHE A 83 15.62 1.25 9.06
N TYR A 84 14.77 2.26 9.22
CA TYR A 84 14.85 3.52 8.51
C TYR A 84 14.20 4.63 9.33
N PRO A 85 14.63 5.90 9.22
CA PRO A 85 14.11 6.98 10.07
C PRO A 85 12.60 7.22 9.97
N ASP A 86 11.98 6.92 8.84
CA ASP A 86 10.55 7.05 8.62
C ASP A 86 9.72 5.87 9.15
N ASN A 87 10.39 4.82 9.64
CA ASN A 87 9.76 3.64 10.23
C ASN A 87 10.01 3.61 11.75
N PRO A 88 9.18 4.29 12.57
CA PRO A 88 9.49 4.58 13.96
C PRO A 88 9.55 3.34 14.84
N GLN A 89 8.87 2.26 14.46
CA GLN A 89 8.84 1.01 15.20
C GLN A 89 9.88 -0.02 14.71
N ASN A 90 10.66 0.32 13.67
CA ASN A 90 11.65 -0.57 13.05
C ASN A 90 11.07 -1.84 12.40
N TYR A 91 9.77 -1.91 12.23
CA TYR A 91 9.06 -2.90 11.43
C TYR A 91 7.79 -2.29 10.85
N GLN A 92 7.33 -2.81 9.75
CA GLN A 92 6.03 -2.52 9.17
C GLN A 92 5.08 -3.67 9.47
N ILE A 93 3.87 -3.36 9.92
CA ILE A 93 2.81 -4.36 10.03
C ILE A 93 2.22 -4.54 8.64
N SER A 94 2.32 -5.75 8.11
CA SER A 94 1.90 -6.13 6.77
C SER A 94 1.37 -7.56 6.78
N GLN A 95 1.13 -8.18 5.63
CA GLN A 95 0.68 -9.57 5.53
C GLN A 95 1.56 -10.32 4.53
N LEU A 96 2.23 -11.39 4.95
CA LEU A 96 3.07 -12.21 4.08
C LEU A 96 2.45 -13.58 3.83
N TYR A 97 2.11 -14.30 4.90
CA TYR A 97 1.71 -15.71 4.78
C TYR A 97 0.22 -15.91 4.54
N LEU A 98 -0.62 -15.04 5.06
CA LEU A 98 -2.08 -15.12 4.98
C LEU A 98 -2.69 -13.76 4.62
N PRO A 99 -2.44 -13.25 3.40
CA PRO A 99 -3.01 -12.00 2.93
C PRO A 99 -4.54 -12.07 2.82
N ILE A 100 -5.17 -10.92 2.83
CA ILE A 100 -6.64 -10.81 2.81
C ILE A 100 -7.26 -11.34 1.51
N CYS A 101 -6.57 -11.22 0.37
CA CYS A 101 -7.08 -11.68 -0.93
C CYS A 101 -5.99 -12.40 -1.71
N ARG A 102 -6.40 -13.39 -2.53
CA ARG A 102 -5.50 -14.20 -3.37
C ARG A 102 -6.14 -14.57 -4.71
N ASN A 103 -5.28 -14.92 -5.67
CA ASN A 103 -5.67 -15.58 -6.92
C ASN A 103 -6.73 -14.81 -7.71
N GLY A 104 -6.54 -13.50 -7.86
CA GLY A 104 -7.43 -12.67 -8.66
C GLY A 104 -7.01 -12.55 -10.12
N SER A 105 -7.76 -11.75 -10.87
CA SER A 105 -7.42 -11.39 -12.24
C SER A 105 -8.09 -10.10 -12.67
N VAL A 106 -7.41 -9.37 -13.55
CA VAL A 106 -7.93 -8.16 -14.20
C VAL A 106 -7.77 -8.30 -15.71
N GLU A 107 -8.85 -8.09 -16.45
CA GLU A 107 -8.79 -8.02 -17.91
C GLU A 107 -8.31 -6.64 -18.35
N ILE A 108 -7.30 -6.62 -19.19
CA ILE A 108 -6.73 -5.40 -19.79
C ILE A 108 -6.88 -5.44 -21.31
N GLU A 109 -6.98 -4.27 -21.93
CA GLU A 109 -6.93 -4.14 -23.38
C GLU A 109 -5.49 -3.94 -23.85
N THR A 110 -5.09 -4.69 -24.86
CA THR A 110 -3.76 -4.58 -25.50
C THR A 110 -3.93 -4.34 -26.99
N ALA A 111 -2.84 -4.00 -27.69
CA ALA A 111 -2.84 -3.88 -29.15
C ALA A 111 -3.25 -5.20 -29.85
N ASN A 112 -3.08 -6.33 -29.19
CA ASN A 112 -3.38 -7.67 -29.70
C ASN A 112 -4.71 -8.24 -29.18
N GLY A 113 -5.58 -7.40 -28.59
CA GLY A 113 -6.85 -7.80 -27.99
C GLY A 113 -6.80 -7.85 -26.46
N LYS A 114 -7.82 -8.45 -25.87
CA LYS A 114 -7.96 -8.56 -24.42
C LYS A 114 -6.99 -9.57 -23.84
N LYS A 115 -6.45 -9.25 -22.66
CA LYS A 115 -5.54 -10.12 -21.91
C LYS A 115 -5.90 -10.11 -20.43
N ASN A 116 -5.96 -11.26 -19.80
CA ASN A 116 -6.03 -11.38 -18.35
C ASN A 116 -4.63 -11.27 -17.73
N VAL A 117 -4.50 -10.38 -16.75
CA VAL A 117 -3.35 -10.30 -15.85
C VAL A 117 -3.80 -10.86 -14.51
N ARG A 118 -3.12 -11.89 -14.03
CA ARG A 118 -3.42 -12.51 -12.76
C ARG A 118 -2.94 -11.64 -11.61
N ILE A 119 -3.71 -11.61 -10.54
CA ILE A 119 -3.33 -11.01 -9.26
C ILE A 119 -2.89 -12.15 -8.34
N HIS A 120 -1.64 -12.08 -7.88
CA HIS A 120 -1.09 -13.06 -6.94
C HIS A 120 -1.79 -12.94 -5.59
N GLU A 121 -1.74 -11.71 -5.03
CA GLU A 121 -2.37 -11.38 -3.76
C GLU A 121 -2.69 -9.89 -3.62
N ILE A 122 -3.53 -9.58 -2.64
CA ILE A 122 -3.71 -8.23 -2.10
C ILE A 122 -3.55 -8.35 -0.59
N HIS A 123 -2.70 -7.51 -0.02
CA HIS A 123 -2.50 -7.48 1.42
C HIS A 123 -2.66 -6.07 1.99
N MET A 124 -3.02 -6.02 3.26
CA MET A 124 -3.14 -4.77 4.01
C MET A 124 -1.82 -4.45 4.68
N GLU A 125 -1.46 -3.17 4.70
CA GLU A 125 -0.27 -2.68 5.36
C GLU A 125 -0.41 -1.22 5.80
N GLU A 126 0.58 -0.71 6.51
CA GLU A 126 0.67 0.68 6.95
C GLU A 126 1.72 1.44 6.14
N ASP A 127 1.45 2.73 5.87
CA ASP A 127 2.44 3.60 5.24
C ASP A 127 3.51 4.03 6.27
N ALA A 128 4.72 4.34 5.78
CA ALA A 128 5.80 4.90 6.56
C ALA A 128 5.65 6.42 6.73
N GLY A 129 6.42 7.03 7.61
CA GLY A 129 6.52 8.47 7.74
C GLY A 129 7.07 9.13 6.47
N LYS A 130 7.04 10.45 6.42
CA LYS A 130 7.64 11.24 5.35
C LYS A 130 9.04 11.66 5.78
N LEU A 131 10.04 11.33 4.96
CA LEU A 131 11.41 11.75 5.15
C LEU A 131 11.75 12.86 4.16
N VAL A 132 12.31 13.95 4.65
CA VAL A 132 12.80 15.07 3.83
C VAL A 132 14.27 15.27 4.15
N HIS A 133 15.12 15.08 3.14
CA HIS A 133 16.54 15.41 3.23
C HIS A 133 16.72 16.90 2.91
N ASP A 134 17.40 17.62 3.81
CA ASP A 134 17.75 19.01 3.55
C ASP A 134 18.92 19.04 2.57
N GLU A 135 18.86 19.96 1.58
CA GLU A 135 19.90 20.08 0.57
C GLU A 135 21.09 20.94 1.05
N TRP A 136 20.91 21.70 2.11
CA TRP A 136 21.88 22.68 2.62
C TRP A 136 22.53 22.27 3.94
N GLU A 137 21.80 21.51 4.74
CA GLU A 137 22.27 21.00 6.01
C GLU A 137 22.30 19.47 5.97
N ASP A 138 23.31 18.85 6.58
CA ASP A 138 23.42 17.38 6.68
C ASP A 138 22.44 16.83 7.74
N VAL A 139 21.15 17.09 7.50
CA VAL A 139 20.04 16.67 8.36
C VAL A 139 18.91 16.03 7.56
N SER A 140 18.18 15.16 8.23
CA SER A 140 16.93 14.56 7.72
C SER A 140 15.79 14.88 8.67
N ILE A 141 14.74 15.49 8.13
CA ILE A 141 13.54 15.85 8.88
C ILE A 141 12.49 14.76 8.67
N VAL A 142 11.88 14.29 9.76
CA VAL A 142 10.87 13.21 9.70
C VAL A 142 9.52 13.75 10.14
N ASP A 143 8.50 13.51 9.31
CA ASP A 143 7.10 13.78 9.61
C ASP A 143 6.32 12.46 9.68
N TYR A 144 5.85 12.10 10.86
CA TYR A 144 5.08 10.87 11.12
C TYR A 144 3.57 11.02 10.90
N ASN A 145 3.08 12.13 10.35
CA ASN A 145 1.65 12.27 10.04
C ASN A 145 1.17 11.17 9.09
N ARG A 146 2.01 10.76 8.13
CA ARG A 146 1.71 9.67 7.20
C ARG A 146 1.90 8.27 7.80
N SER A 147 2.76 8.11 8.80
CA SER A 147 3.02 6.81 9.45
C SER A 147 1.73 6.17 9.96
N GLY A 148 1.44 4.96 9.51
CA GLY A 148 0.20 4.23 9.82
C GLY A 148 -1.02 4.60 8.98
N VAL A 149 -0.88 5.42 7.92
CA VAL A 149 -1.95 5.61 6.93
C VAL A 149 -2.21 4.27 6.25
N PRO A 150 -3.49 3.86 6.09
CA PRO A 150 -3.80 2.53 5.56
C PRO A 150 -3.45 2.40 4.09
N LEU A 151 -2.73 1.35 3.76
CA LEU A 151 -2.44 0.92 2.40
C LEU A 151 -2.98 -0.48 2.14
N ILE A 152 -3.27 -0.75 0.89
CA ILE A 152 -3.26 -2.11 0.33
C ILE A 152 -2.22 -2.17 -0.78
N GLU A 153 -1.50 -3.26 -0.84
CA GLU A 153 -0.61 -3.57 -1.96
C GLU A 153 -1.23 -4.66 -2.81
N ILE A 154 -1.33 -4.39 -4.12
CA ILE A 154 -1.83 -5.32 -5.12
C ILE A 154 -0.63 -5.86 -5.88
N VAL A 155 -0.36 -7.15 -5.72
CA VAL A 155 0.77 -7.83 -6.36
C VAL A 155 0.26 -8.64 -7.55
N SER A 156 0.70 -8.31 -8.75
CA SER A 156 0.36 -9.09 -9.95
C SER A 156 1.31 -10.26 -10.15
N GLU A 157 0.82 -11.30 -10.86
CA GLU A 157 1.73 -12.27 -11.46
C GLU A 157 2.54 -11.63 -12.59
N PRO A 158 3.74 -12.14 -12.93
CA PRO A 158 4.58 -11.59 -13.98
C PRO A 158 4.08 -11.98 -15.37
N ASP A 159 2.84 -11.65 -15.68
CA ASP A 159 2.15 -12.04 -16.90
C ASP A 159 2.40 -11.12 -18.10
N MET A 160 2.96 -9.93 -17.85
CA MET A 160 3.17 -8.93 -18.90
C MET A 160 4.51 -9.13 -19.61
N ARG A 161 4.54 -8.87 -20.95
CA ARG A 161 5.69 -9.15 -21.83
C ARG A 161 6.16 -7.94 -22.64
N SER A 162 5.47 -6.78 -22.55
CA SER A 162 5.82 -5.60 -23.32
C SER A 162 5.51 -4.30 -22.56
N ARG A 163 6.18 -3.21 -22.96
CA ARG A 163 5.97 -1.87 -22.39
C ARG A 163 4.68 -1.17 -22.86
N ILE A 164 3.88 -1.77 -23.74
CA ILE A 164 2.71 -1.16 -24.37
C ILE A 164 1.44 -1.34 -23.52
N TYR A 165 1.57 -1.14 -22.22
CA TYR A 165 0.42 -1.09 -21.30
C TYR A 165 0.08 0.36 -20.91
N ARG A 166 -0.05 1.24 -21.92
CA ARG A 166 -0.36 2.67 -21.72
C ARG A 166 -1.80 2.97 -21.31
N ARG A 167 -2.63 1.96 -21.06
CA ARG A 167 -4.01 2.12 -20.59
C ARG A 167 -4.41 1.05 -19.60
N LEU A 168 -3.77 0.99 -18.45
CA LEU A 168 -4.57 0.89 -17.25
C LEU A 168 -5.27 2.24 -17.16
N GLN A 169 -6.54 2.33 -17.60
CA GLN A 169 -7.38 3.45 -17.19
C GLN A 169 -7.21 3.53 -15.68
N PRO A 170 -6.76 4.64 -15.13
CA PRO A 170 -6.66 4.72 -13.70
C PRO A 170 -8.06 4.43 -13.18
N PHE A 171 -8.22 3.45 -12.29
CA PHE A 171 -9.17 3.63 -11.22
C PHE A 171 -8.96 5.09 -10.84
N ARG A 172 -9.98 5.94 -11.03
CA ARG A 172 -9.89 7.33 -10.61
C ARG A 172 -9.64 7.27 -9.11
N SER A 173 -8.35 7.15 -8.75
CA SER A 173 -7.93 7.64 -7.47
C SER A 173 -8.29 9.10 -7.52
N THR A 174 -9.22 9.52 -6.72
CA THR A 174 -9.37 10.91 -6.35
C THR A 174 -8.14 11.25 -5.52
N SER A 175 -6.96 11.20 -6.16
CA SER A 175 -5.76 11.79 -5.62
C SER A 175 -5.94 13.29 -5.78
N TYR A 176 -6.25 13.95 -4.70
CA TYR A 176 -6.07 15.37 -4.49
C TYR A 176 -4.57 15.71 -4.68
N ARG A 177 -4.09 15.74 -5.92
CA ARG A 177 -2.76 16.23 -6.28
C ARG A 177 -2.80 16.91 -7.62
N ASP A 178 -3.61 17.97 -7.76
CA ASP A 178 -3.41 18.98 -8.78
C ASP A 178 -4.12 20.24 -8.33
N SER A 179 -3.52 20.97 -7.42
CA SER A 179 -3.68 22.41 -7.25
C SER A 179 -2.66 22.89 -6.20
N ILE A 180 -1.46 23.18 -6.65
CA ILE A 180 -0.68 24.40 -6.36
C ILE A 180 0.44 24.48 -7.42
#